data_1a38f2852c2bb44c680a7018deab3f60
#
_entry.id   1a38f2852c2bb44c680a7018deab3f60
#
_cell.length_a   1.000
_cell.length_b   1.000
_cell.length_c   1.000
_cell.angle_alpha   90.00
_cell.angle_beta   90.00
_cell.angle_gamma   90.00
#
_symmetry.space_group_name_H-M   'P 1'
#
loop_
_entity.id
_entity.type
_entity.pdbx_description
1 polymer ?
#
loop_
_entity_poly.entity_id
_entity_poly.type
_entity_poly.pdbx_seq_one_letter_code
_entity_poly.pdbx_strand_id
1 'polypeptide(L)'
;MDKRKKRIGIMGGTFDPIHIGHLILGETAYEQFQLDEVLFMPSGNPPHKRNRAHRATDDQRCEMVKRAIASNPHFSLSLEEMNEDGFTYTYRTLERLNKKHPNTEYYFILGADSLFDFDEWKEPARICQAGIIVVATRNHTKEEALDETISYLTKKYNGSFKKLKTLNIDISSALLRSWVAGKRNIRYYIPDSVIEYIKQNHIYEECDKHAI
;
A
#
# COMPACT_ATOMS: atom_id res chain seq x y z
N MET A 1 20.61 -0.73 28.85
CA MET A 1 20.38 0.09 27.66
C MET A 1 19.07 -0.38 27.03
N ASP A 2 18.03 0.41 27.12
CA ASP A 2 16.77 0.12 26.44
C ASP A 2 17.03 0.12 24.94
N LYS A 3 16.88 -1.05 24.30
CA LYS A 3 17.00 -1.14 22.84
C LYS A 3 15.82 -0.38 22.24
N ARG A 4 16.08 0.58 21.36
CA ARG A 4 15.03 1.27 20.58
C ARG A 4 14.11 0.22 19.94
N LYS A 5 12.82 0.49 19.93
CA LYS A 5 11.85 -0.36 19.20
C LYS A 5 12.21 -0.46 17.73
N LYS A 6 12.03 -1.64 17.13
CA LYS A 6 12.14 -1.82 15.68
C LYS A 6 11.04 -1.00 15.02
N ARG A 7 11.37 -0.22 13.97
CA ARG A 7 10.42 0.59 13.20
C ARG A 7 10.14 -0.07 11.87
N ILE A 8 8.91 -0.46 11.65
CA ILE A 8 8.51 -1.18 10.42
C ILE A 8 7.43 -0.38 9.70
N GLY A 9 7.70 -0.04 8.43
CA GLY A 9 6.71 0.49 7.51
C GLY A 9 5.80 -0.62 7.00
N ILE A 10 4.52 -0.34 6.85
CA ILE A 10 3.57 -1.22 6.19
C ILE A 10 3.00 -0.49 4.99
N MET A 11 3.37 -0.91 3.79
CA MET A 11 2.77 -0.50 2.54
C MET A 11 1.67 -1.49 2.17
N GLY A 12 0.44 -1.19 2.60
CA GLY A 12 -0.73 -1.97 2.24
C GLY A 12 -1.25 -1.61 0.85
N GLY A 13 -1.71 -2.58 0.10
CA GLY A 13 -2.27 -2.30 -1.22
C GLY A 13 -2.78 -3.53 -1.95
N THR A 14 -3.58 -3.32 -2.98
CA THR A 14 -3.98 -4.43 -3.86
C THR A 14 -2.83 -4.89 -4.74
N PHE A 15 -1.94 -3.97 -5.16
CA PHE A 15 -0.80 -4.22 -6.04
C PHE A 15 -1.17 -4.99 -7.32
N ASP A 16 -2.09 -4.43 -8.07
CA ASP A 16 -2.68 -5.08 -9.23
C ASP A 16 -2.55 -4.24 -10.53
N PRO A 17 -1.30 -4.07 -11.07
CA PRO A 17 0.00 -4.49 -10.52
C PRO A 17 0.62 -3.50 -9.54
N ILE A 18 1.68 -3.94 -8.87
CA ILE A 18 2.64 -3.04 -8.22
C ILE A 18 3.35 -2.18 -9.27
N HIS A 19 3.69 -0.94 -8.92
CA HIS A 19 4.36 0.00 -9.83
C HIS A 19 5.37 0.89 -9.09
N ILE A 20 6.19 1.63 -9.85
CA ILE A 20 7.26 2.46 -9.27
C ILE A 20 6.75 3.47 -8.24
N GLY A 21 5.53 3.98 -8.39
CA GLY A 21 4.93 4.88 -7.38
C GLY A 21 4.84 4.24 -6.00
N HIS A 22 4.50 2.95 -5.91
CA HIS A 22 4.52 2.22 -4.63
C HIS A 22 5.93 2.06 -4.07
N LEU A 23 6.91 1.74 -4.94
CA LEU A 23 8.29 1.55 -4.53
C LEU A 23 8.91 2.85 -4.01
N ILE A 24 8.67 3.96 -4.70
CA ILE A 24 9.14 5.29 -4.29
C ILE A 24 8.52 5.71 -2.95
N LEU A 25 7.22 5.44 -2.73
CA LEU A 25 6.59 5.71 -1.45
C LEU A 25 7.22 4.89 -0.32
N GLY A 26 7.49 3.60 -0.56
CA GLY A 26 8.16 2.73 0.41
C GLY A 26 9.55 3.24 0.77
N GLU A 27 10.37 3.59 -0.23
CA GLU A 27 11.73 4.08 -0.04
C GLU A 27 11.75 5.44 0.67
N THR A 28 10.90 6.37 0.24
CA THR A 28 10.79 7.68 0.89
C THR A 28 10.37 7.54 2.37
N ALA A 29 9.45 6.62 2.67
CA ALA A 29 9.06 6.36 4.06
C ALA A 29 10.20 5.73 4.86
N TYR A 30 10.94 4.78 4.28
CA TYR A 30 12.12 4.16 4.88
C TYR A 30 13.13 5.22 5.33
N GLU A 31 13.50 6.13 4.42
CA GLU A 31 14.45 7.20 4.70
C GLU A 31 13.89 8.22 5.70
N GLN A 32 12.71 8.79 5.43
CA GLN A 32 12.16 9.89 6.22
C GLN A 32 11.91 9.52 7.68
N PHE A 33 11.45 8.30 7.95
CA PHE A 33 11.11 7.85 9.31
C PHE A 33 12.18 6.95 9.91
N GLN A 34 13.32 6.77 9.24
CA GLN A 34 14.41 5.90 9.69
C GLN A 34 13.88 4.51 10.06
N LEU A 35 13.13 3.93 9.15
CA LEU A 35 12.56 2.59 9.32
C LEU A 35 13.68 1.55 9.25
N ASP A 36 13.49 0.42 9.91
CA ASP A 36 14.41 -0.71 9.81
C ASP A 36 14.04 -1.60 8.61
N GLU A 37 12.76 -1.54 8.17
CA GLU A 37 12.22 -2.38 7.10
C GLU A 37 10.89 -1.81 6.61
N VAL A 38 10.52 -2.07 5.35
CA VAL A 38 9.19 -1.80 4.81
C VAL A 38 8.57 -3.11 4.30
N LEU A 39 7.43 -3.47 4.88
CA LEU A 39 6.64 -4.62 4.48
C LEU A 39 5.66 -4.21 3.38
N PHE A 40 5.82 -4.77 2.19
CA PHE A 40 4.81 -4.69 1.14
C PHE A 40 3.79 -5.81 1.39
N MET A 41 2.57 -5.41 1.72
CA MET A 41 1.51 -6.30 2.18
C MET A 41 0.34 -6.28 1.18
N PRO A 42 0.29 -7.25 0.24
CA PRO A 42 -0.87 -7.39 -0.63
C PRO A 42 -2.13 -7.63 0.19
N SER A 43 -3.19 -6.86 -0.08
CA SER A 43 -4.47 -7.08 0.59
C SER A 43 -5.16 -8.33 0.02
N GLY A 44 -5.65 -9.20 0.88
CA GLY A 44 -6.35 -10.42 0.49
C GLY A 44 -7.76 -10.12 -0.04
N ASN A 45 -8.70 -9.85 0.86
CA ASN A 45 -10.09 -9.58 0.51
C ASN A 45 -10.60 -8.27 1.14
N PRO A 46 -10.16 -7.09 0.64
CA PRO A 46 -10.59 -5.82 1.19
C PRO A 46 -12.08 -5.57 0.91
N PRO A 47 -12.87 -5.09 1.90
CA PRO A 47 -14.33 -4.95 1.79
C PRO A 47 -14.78 -4.00 0.67
N HIS A 48 -13.93 -3.03 0.29
CA HIS A 48 -14.24 -2.02 -0.73
C HIS A 48 -13.99 -2.47 -2.17
N LYS A 49 -13.40 -3.66 -2.42
CA LYS A 49 -12.98 -4.10 -3.77
C LYS A 49 -13.59 -5.45 -4.16
N ARG A 50 -14.93 -5.49 -4.23
CA ARG A 50 -15.69 -6.72 -4.54
C ARG A 50 -15.61 -7.18 -5.99
N ASN A 51 -15.40 -6.26 -6.94
CA ASN A 51 -15.35 -6.62 -8.36
C ASN A 51 -13.95 -7.09 -8.75
N ARG A 52 -13.80 -8.40 -9.01
CA ARG A 52 -12.53 -9.06 -9.36
C ARG A 52 -12.38 -9.34 -10.85
N ALA A 53 -13.33 -8.93 -11.69
CA ALA A 53 -13.22 -9.11 -13.13
C ALA A 53 -11.94 -8.45 -13.66
N HIS A 54 -11.21 -9.15 -14.51
CA HIS A 54 -9.97 -8.67 -15.16
C HIS A 54 -8.81 -8.29 -14.22
N ARG A 55 -8.75 -8.92 -13.04
CA ARG A 55 -7.65 -8.71 -12.08
C ARG A 55 -6.73 -9.93 -12.02
N ALA A 56 -5.48 -9.67 -11.65
CA ALA A 56 -4.54 -10.73 -11.33
C ALA A 56 -5.03 -11.52 -10.10
N THR A 57 -4.75 -12.81 -10.09
CA THR A 57 -5.01 -13.66 -8.92
C THR A 57 -4.18 -13.21 -7.73
N ASP A 58 -4.55 -13.67 -6.55
CA ASP A 58 -3.83 -13.34 -5.32
C ASP A 58 -2.36 -13.79 -5.41
N ASP A 59 -2.10 -15.00 -5.92
CA ASP A 59 -0.74 -15.52 -6.14
C ASP A 59 0.04 -14.68 -7.17
N GLN A 60 -0.61 -14.28 -8.25
CA GLN A 60 0.02 -13.41 -9.26
C GLN A 60 0.39 -12.05 -8.67
N ARG A 61 -0.47 -11.45 -7.84
CA ARG A 61 -0.18 -10.17 -7.17
C ARG A 61 0.99 -10.29 -6.21
N CYS A 62 1.04 -11.37 -5.42
CA CYS A 62 2.15 -11.65 -4.51
C CYS A 62 3.46 -11.84 -5.27
N GLU A 63 3.45 -12.60 -6.37
CA GLU A 63 4.64 -12.82 -7.19
C GLU A 63 5.12 -11.52 -7.84
N MET A 64 4.21 -10.68 -8.35
CA MET A 64 4.57 -9.35 -8.87
C MET A 64 5.23 -8.48 -7.81
N VAL A 65 4.70 -8.45 -6.58
CA VAL A 65 5.31 -7.70 -5.47
C VAL A 65 6.68 -8.26 -5.14
N LYS A 66 6.82 -9.57 -4.99
CA LYS A 66 8.10 -10.25 -4.71
C LYS A 66 9.17 -9.88 -5.73
N ARG A 67 8.85 -9.91 -7.03
CA ARG A 67 9.75 -9.53 -8.11
C ARG A 67 10.12 -8.05 -8.08
N ALA A 68 9.15 -7.20 -7.79
CA ALA A 68 9.36 -5.75 -7.76
C ALA A 68 10.33 -5.31 -6.67
N ILE A 69 10.29 -5.96 -5.50
CA ILE A 69 11.10 -5.58 -4.33
C ILE A 69 12.42 -6.35 -4.21
N ALA A 70 12.67 -7.35 -5.05
CA ALA A 70 13.77 -8.30 -4.90
C ALA A 70 15.16 -7.66 -4.84
N SER A 71 15.35 -6.49 -5.45
CA SER A 71 16.63 -5.78 -5.46
C SER A 71 16.84 -4.84 -4.27
N ASN A 72 15.82 -4.62 -3.44
CA ASN A 72 15.91 -3.69 -2.31
C ASN A 72 16.01 -4.47 -0.99
N PRO A 73 17.15 -4.37 -0.27
CA PRO A 73 17.37 -5.13 0.96
C PRO A 73 16.50 -4.68 2.14
N HIS A 74 15.86 -3.51 2.03
CA HIS A 74 14.99 -2.95 3.07
C HIS A 74 13.51 -3.30 2.88
N PHE A 75 13.16 -3.95 1.76
CA PHE A 75 11.80 -4.32 1.43
C PHE A 75 11.56 -5.81 1.61
N SER A 76 10.43 -6.15 2.19
CA SER A 76 9.99 -7.53 2.36
C SER A 76 8.53 -7.69 1.96
N LEU A 77 8.19 -8.87 1.43
CA LEU A 77 6.80 -9.25 1.17
C LEU A 77 6.18 -9.79 2.46
N SER A 78 5.01 -9.28 2.82
CA SER A 78 4.20 -9.82 3.91
C SER A 78 2.92 -10.44 3.35
N LEU A 79 2.67 -11.69 3.69
CA LEU A 79 1.46 -12.44 3.33
C LEU A 79 0.42 -12.45 4.47
N GLU A 80 0.54 -11.55 5.44
CA GLU A 80 -0.27 -11.54 6.67
C GLU A 80 -1.78 -11.40 6.40
N GLU A 81 -2.17 -10.78 5.28
CA GLU A 81 -3.57 -10.61 4.87
C GLU A 81 -4.04 -11.62 3.81
N MET A 82 -3.17 -12.48 3.29
CA MET A 82 -3.52 -13.39 2.20
C MET A 82 -4.20 -14.68 2.66
N ASN A 83 -4.00 -15.06 3.92
CA ASN A 83 -4.46 -16.33 4.48
C ASN A 83 -5.67 -16.17 5.43
N GLU A 84 -6.42 -15.06 5.31
CA GLU A 84 -7.59 -14.82 6.15
C GLU A 84 -8.89 -15.22 5.44
N ASP A 85 -9.72 -16.00 6.14
CA ASP A 85 -11.10 -16.23 5.74
C ASP A 85 -11.93 -14.97 5.96
N GLY A 86 -12.63 -14.51 4.91
CA GLY A 86 -13.50 -13.34 4.97
C GLY A 86 -12.82 -12.02 4.61
N PHE A 87 -13.29 -10.91 5.20
CA PHE A 87 -12.73 -9.58 4.91
C PHE A 87 -11.51 -9.28 5.77
N THR A 88 -10.45 -8.76 5.12
CA THR A 88 -9.28 -8.21 5.81
C THR A 88 -9.55 -6.78 6.25
N TYR A 89 -9.26 -6.50 7.52
CA TYR A 89 -9.41 -5.16 8.12
C TYR A 89 -8.11 -4.71 8.74
N THR A 90 -7.66 -3.50 8.42
CA THR A 90 -6.40 -2.91 8.87
C THR A 90 -6.19 -2.99 10.38
N TYR A 91 -7.22 -2.70 11.20
CA TYR A 91 -7.10 -2.77 12.65
C TYR A 91 -6.72 -4.18 13.15
N ARG A 92 -7.32 -5.24 12.57
CA ARG A 92 -7.00 -6.64 12.94
C ARG A 92 -5.57 -6.98 12.58
N THR A 93 -5.15 -6.59 11.38
CA THR A 93 -3.78 -6.82 10.89
C THR A 93 -2.76 -6.17 11.80
N LEU A 94 -2.93 -4.89 12.14
CA LEU A 94 -2.00 -4.16 13.01
C LEU A 94 -1.97 -4.73 14.43
N GLU A 95 -3.12 -5.06 15.02
CA GLU A 95 -3.19 -5.68 16.36
C GLU A 95 -2.51 -7.05 16.39
N ARG A 96 -2.71 -7.87 15.36
CA ARG A 96 -2.05 -9.18 15.24
C ARG A 96 -0.54 -9.03 15.13
N LEU A 97 -0.05 -8.09 14.35
CA LEU A 97 1.37 -7.77 14.23
C LEU A 97 1.95 -7.28 15.55
N ASN A 98 1.26 -6.39 16.27
CA ASN A 98 1.68 -5.92 17.59
C ASN A 98 1.74 -7.06 18.61
N LYS A 99 0.77 -7.98 18.57
CA LYS A 99 0.79 -9.17 19.44
C LYS A 99 1.95 -10.12 19.15
N LYS A 100 2.29 -10.31 17.87
CA LYS A 100 3.42 -11.15 17.44
C LYS A 100 4.77 -10.50 17.77
N HIS A 101 4.86 -9.17 17.67
CA HIS A 101 6.11 -8.42 17.80
C HIS A 101 5.94 -7.19 18.71
N PRO A 102 5.80 -7.34 20.02
CA PRO A 102 5.44 -6.25 20.94
C PRO A 102 6.49 -5.14 21.05
N ASN A 103 7.74 -5.40 20.64
CA ASN A 103 8.83 -4.42 20.62
C ASN A 103 9.00 -3.73 19.25
N THR A 104 7.93 -3.70 18.45
CA THR A 104 7.92 -3.06 17.13
C THR A 104 6.98 -1.87 17.14
N GLU A 105 7.35 -0.83 16.41
CA GLU A 105 6.53 0.35 16.13
C GLU A 105 6.17 0.32 14.64
N TYR A 106 4.89 0.27 14.32
CA TYR A 106 4.39 0.17 12.95
C TYR A 106 4.00 1.51 12.38
N TYR A 107 4.44 1.78 11.15
CA TYR A 107 4.16 2.97 10.35
C TYR A 107 3.29 2.53 9.16
N PHE A 108 1.98 2.73 9.27
CA PHE A 108 1.04 2.34 8.22
C PHE A 108 0.93 3.43 7.17
N ILE A 109 1.42 3.14 5.95
CA ILE A 109 1.55 4.09 4.84
C ILE A 109 0.30 4.04 3.97
N LEU A 110 -0.36 5.18 3.79
CA LEU A 110 -1.54 5.34 2.96
C LEU A 110 -1.47 6.62 2.11
N GLY A 111 -2.24 6.66 1.04
CA GLY A 111 -2.39 7.87 0.22
C GLY A 111 -3.37 8.88 0.84
N ALA A 112 -3.27 10.14 0.44
CA ALA A 112 -4.16 11.20 0.90
C ALA A 112 -5.65 10.89 0.68
N ASP A 113 -6.00 10.30 -0.47
CA ASP A 113 -7.39 9.91 -0.76
C ASP A 113 -7.96 8.96 0.31
N SER A 114 -7.15 7.98 0.73
CA SER A 114 -7.52 7.04 1.79
C SER A 114 -7.62 7.70 3.17
N LEU A 115 -6.93 8.81 3.39
CA LEU A 115 -7.06 9.56 4.64
C LEU A 115 -8.40 10.29 4.73
N PHE A 116 -8.89 10.86 3.63
CA PHE A 116 -10.19 11.54 3.61
C PHE A 116 -11.34 10.58 3.92
N ASP A 117 -11.21 9.31 3.53
CA ASP A 117 -12.19 8.26 3.83
C ASP A 117 -11.90 7.52 5.14
N PHE A 118 -10.91 7.96 5.94
CA PHE A 118 -10.44 7.21 7.11
C PHE A 118 -11.52 7.00 8.19
N ASP A 119 -12.44 7.95 8.34
CA ASP A 119 -13.58 7.87 9.26
C ASP A 119 -14.55 6.74 8.89
N GLU A 120 -14.60 6.33 7.62
CA GLU A 120 -15.45 5.24 7.12
C GLU A 120 -14.79 3.86 7.29
N TRP A 121 -13.52 3.83 7.68
CA TRP A 121 -12.82 2.59 7.90
C TRP A 121 -13.36 1.84 9.12
N LYS A 122 -13.23 0.51 9.11
CA LYS A 122 -13.65 -0.29 10.26
C LYS A 122 -12.73 -0.05 11.45
N GLU A 123 -13.29 0.41 12.58
CA GLU A 123 -12.58 0.63 13.84
C GLU A 123 -11.36 1.58 13.75
N PRO A 124 -11.52 2.83 13.26
CA PRO A 124 -10.40 3.74 13.03
C PRO A 124 -9.64 4.09 14.32
N ALA A 125 -10.31 4.16 15.45
CA ALA A 125 -9.64 4.37 16.75
C ALA A 125 -8.65 3.26 17.09
N ARG A 126 -9.00 2.00 16.78
CA ARG A 126 -8.09 0.85 17.01
C ARG A 126 -6.91 0.86 16.05
N ILE A 127 -7.09 1.33 14.81
CA ILE A 127 -5.98 1.54 13.86
C ILE A 127 -5.00 2.55 14.45
N CYS A 128 -5.49 3.69 14.93
CA CYS A 128 -4.69 4.75 15.53
C CYS A 128 -3.93 4.32 16.79
N GLN A 129 -4.52 3.42 17.60
CA GLN A 129 -3.87 2.86 18.78
C GLN A 129 -2.79 1.83 18.43
N ALA A 130 -2.95 1.15 17.30
CA ALA A 130 -2.08 0.05 16.90
C ALA A 130 -0.85 0.50 16.09
N GLY A 131 -0.82 1.73 15.55
CA GLY A 131 0.31 2.20 14.75
C GLY A 131 0.28 3.70 14.46
N ILE A 132 1.36 4.18 13.85
CA ILE A 132 1.50 5.54 13.34
C ILE A 132 0.98 5.56 11.90
N ILE A 133 0.11 6.49 11.58
CA ILE A 133 -0.43 6.65 10.22
C ILE A 133 0.46 7.60 9.44
N VAL A 134 1.01 7.12 8.34
CA VAL A 134 1.86 7.89 7.44
C VAL A 134 1.10 8.21 6.17
N VAL A 135 0.93 9.50 5.90
CA VAL A 135 0.11 9.98 4.79
C VAL A 135 0.97 10.51 3.67
N ALA A 136 0.95 9.83 2.53
CA ALA A 136 1.64 10.29 1.32
C ALA A 136 0.85 11.42 0.66
N THR A 137 1.49 12.58 0.51
CA THR A 137 0.89 13.74 -0.15
C THR A 137 1.00 13.59 -1.67
N ARG A 138 -0.08 13.97 -2.40
CA ARG A 138 -0.05 14.12 -3.86
C ARG A 138 -0.40 15.57 -4.20
N ASN A 139 0.22 16.14 -5.23
CA ASN A 139 0.09 17.57 -5.58
C ASN A 139 -1.33 18.06 -5.88
N HIS A 140 -2.28 17.18 -6.10
CA HIS A 140 -3.69 17.56 -6.31
C HIS A 140 -4.48 17.71 -5.00
N THR A 141 -3.89 17.29 -3.89
CA THR A 141 -4.48 17.51 -2.57
C THR A 141 -4.09 18.90 -2.09
N LYS A 142 -5.06 19.77 -1.85
CA LYS A 142 -4.81 21.06 -1.20
C LYS A 142 -4.15 20.79 0.14
N GLU A 143 -2.94 21.29 0.33
CA GLU A 143 -2.15 21.01 1.54
C GLU A 143 -2.89 21.42 2.81
N GLU A 144 -3.63 22.53 2.74
CA GLU A 144 -4.50 23.01 3.83
C GLU A 144 -5.57 21.98 4.23
N ALA A 145 -6.30 21.42 3.25
CA ALA A 145 -7.33 20.41 3.53
C ALA A 145 -6.74 19.13 4.14
N LEU A 146 -5.52 18.75 3.74
CA LEU A 146 -4.83 17.62 4.34
C LEU A 146 -4.44 17.90 5.79
N ASP A 147 -3.95 19.11 6.09
CA ASP A 147 -3.57 19.51 7.44
C ASP A 147 -4.77 19.60 8.38
N GLU A 148 -5.88 20.14 7.91
CA GLU A 148 -7.14 20.17 8.63
C GLU A 148 -7.63 18.76 8.94
N THR A 149 -7.60 17.84 7.95
CA THR A 149 -8.02 16.44 8.14
C THR A 149 -7.10 15.71 9.13
N ILE A 150 -5.79 15.87 9.03
CA ILE A 150 -4.83 15.29 9.98
C ILE A 150 -5.11 15.81 11.39
N SER A 151 -5.30 17.13 11.55
CA SER A 151 -5.59 17.74 12.84
C SER A 151 -6.89 17.23 13.45
N TYR A 152 -7.94 17.12 12.64
CA TYR A 152 -9.23 16.56 13.02
C TYR A 152 -9.12 15.11 13.49
N LEU A 153 -8.51 14.24 12.68
CA LEU A 153 -8.37 12.82 12.99
C LEU A 153 -7.46 12.56 14.19
N THR A 154 -6.37 13.35 14.32
CA THR A 154 -5.49 13.30 15.49
C THR A 154 -6.26 13.58 16.77
N LYS A 155 -7.07 14.64 16.80
CA LYS A 155 -7.89 15.01 17.95
C LYS A 155 -9.01 13.99 18.24
N LYS A 156 -9.68 13.52 17.17
CA LYS A 156 -10.83 12.61 17.29
C LYS A 156 -10.43 11.24 17.82
N TYR A 157 -9.32 10.67 17.33
CA TYR A 157 -8.90 9.32 17.66
C TYR A 157 -7.68 9.23 18.59
N ASN A 158 -7.17 10.37 19.04
CA ASN A 158 -5.91 10.45 19.82
C ASN A 158 -4.77 9.66 19.13
N GLY A 159 -4.71 9.78 17.79
CA GLY A 159 -3.79 9.02 16.94
C GLY A 159 -2.55 9.82 16.56
N SER A 160 -1.54 9.15 16.07
CA SER A 160 -0.32 9.75 15.50
C SER A 160 -0.38 9.72 13.98
N PHE A 161 -0.52 10.88 13.35
CA PHE A 161 -0.50 11.04 11.90
C PHE A 161 0.74 11.83 11.48
N LYS A 162 1.43 11.35 10.45
CA LYS A 162 2.66 11.99 9.93
C LYS A 162 2.57 12.15 8.42
N LYS A 163 2.99 13.29 7.91
CA LYS A 163 3.08 13.51 6.46
C LYS A 163 4.34 12.87 5.90
N LEU A 164 4.19 12.17 4.79
CA LEU A 164 5.28 11.67 3.97
C LEU A 164 5.54 12.66 2.84
N LYS A 165 6.71 13.30 2.87
CA LYS A 165 7.15 14.20 1.80
C LYS A 165 7.68 13.37 0.63
N THR A 166 6.92 13.24 -0.42
CA THR A 166 7.28 12.43 -1.58
C THR A 166 7.14 13.19 -2.89
N LEU A 167 7.80 12.69 -3.93
CA LEU A 167 7.57 13.19 -5.28
C LEU A 167 6.14 12.88 -5.72
N ASN A 168 5.57 13.79 -6.50
CA ASN A 168 4.28 13.55 -7.11
C ASN A 168 4.44 12.63 -8.32
N ILE A 169 3.93 11.41 -8.19
CA ILE A 169 3.94 10.42 -9.27
C ILE A 169 2.52 10.01 -9.54
N ASP A 170 1.97 10.52 -10.62
CA ASP A 170 0.59 10.27 -11.02
C ASP A 170 0.48 8.99 -11.85
N ILE A 171 0.58 7.86 -11.16
CA ILE A 171 0.47 6.51 -11.73
C ILE A 171 -0.56 5.73 -10.92
N SER A 172 -1.44 5.02 -11.61
CA SER A 172 -2.36 4.08 -10.97
C SER A 172 -2.31 2.69 -11.60
N SER A 173 -2.53 1.67 -10.77
CA SER A 173 -2.62 0.28 -11.28
C SER A 173 -3.73 0.12 -12.32
N ALA A 174 -4.85 0.84 -12.19
CA ALA A 174 -5.95 0.81 -13.16
C ALA A 174 -5.51 1.31 -14.53
N LEU A 175 -4.79 2.44 -14.56
CA LEU A 175 -4.23 3.00 -15.78
C LEU A 175 -3.27 2.01 -16.46
N LEU A 176 -2.39 1.38 -15.66
CA LEU A 176 -1.42 0.43 -16.20
C LEU A 176 -2.08 -0.84 -16.77
N ARG A 177 -3.13 -1.35 -16.13
CA ARG A 177 -3.91 -2.47 -16.69
C ARG A 177 -4.55 -2.11 -18.04
N SER A 178 -5.14 -0.92 -18.14
CA SER A 178 -5.73 -0.47 -19.43
C SER A 178 -4.67 -0.33 -20.52
N TRP A 179 -3.43 0.06 -20.15
CA TRP A 179 -2.34 0.14 -21.12
C TRP A 179 -1.86 -1.24 -21.58
N VAL A 180 -1.79 -2.22 -20.68
CA VAL A 180 -1.46 -3.60 -21.08
C VAL A 180 -2.52 -4.16 -22.02
N ALA A 181 -3.80 -4.02 -21.68
CA ALA A 181 -4.91 -4.44 -22.52
C ALA A 181 -4.88 -3.78 -23.91
N GLY A 182 -4.56 -2.49 -23.95
CA GLY A 182 -4.40 -1.71 -25.17
C GLY A 182 -3.05 -1.91 -25.89
N LYS A 183 -2.23 -2.87 -25.45
CA LYS A 183 -0.87 -3.14 -26.00
C LYS A 183 0.08 -1.94 -25.95
N ARG A 184 -0.16 -1.00 -25.04
CA ARG A 184 0.71 0.15 -24.80
C ARG A 184 1.91 -0.26 -23.95
N ASN A 185 3.06 0.38 -24.17
CA ASN A 185 4.28 0.11 -23.41
C ASN A 185 4.15 0.65 -21.98
N ILE A 186 4.49 -0.22 -21.01
CA ILE A 186 4.48 0.09 -19.58
C ILE A 186 5.90 0.13 -18.95
N ARG A 187 6.95 0.12 -19.79
CA ARG A 187 8.34 0.22 -19.34
C ARG A 187 8.57 1.50 -18.56
N TYR A 188 9.38 1.42 -17.52
CA TYR A 188 9.69 2.49 -16.55
C TYR A 188 8.56 2.85 -15.57
N TYR A 189 7.34 2.40 -15.79
CA TYR A 189 6.25 2.54 -14.81
C TYR A 189 6.17 1.36 -13.86
N ILE A 190 6.69 0.22 -14.30
CA ILE A 190 6.73 -1.06 -13.58
C ILE A 190 8.15 -1.62 -13.74
N PRO A 191 8.74 -2.28 -12.73
CA PRO A 191 10.02 -2.96 -12.85
C PRO A 191 10.01 -4.00 -13.99
N ASP A 192 11.12 -4.12 -14.73
CA ASP A 192 11.22 -5.01 -15.89
C ASP A 192 10.90 -6.47 -15.52
N SER A 193 11.32 -6.95 -14.36
CA SER A 193 11.00 -8.30 -13.85
C SER A 193 9.49 -8.56 -13.69
N VAL A 194 8.73 -7.52 -13.37
CA VAL A 194 7.26 -7.60 -13.28
C VAL A 194 6.63 -7.53 -14.66
N ILE A 195 7.18 -6.71 -15.57
CA ILE A 195 6.72 -6.65 -16.97
C ILE A 195 6.88 -8.01 -17.66
N GLU A 196 8.01 -8.67 -17.46
CA GLU A 196 8.27 -10.01 -17.98
C GLU A 196 7.26 -11.03 -17.44
N TYR A 197 6.98 -10.97 -16.14
CA TYR A 197 6.00 -11.86 -15.51
C TYR A 197 4.59 -11.66 -16.05
N ILE A 198 4.13 -10.39 -16.20
CA ILE A 198 2.84 -10.06 -16.78
C ILE A 198 2.70 -10.65 -18.20
N LYS A 199 3.74 -10.49 -19.05
CA LYS A 199 3.75 -11.02 -20.42
C LYS A 199 3.74 -12.54 -20.47
N GLN A 200 4.60 -13.20 -19.68
CA GLN A 200 4.71 -14.67 -19.67
C GLN A 200 3.43 -15.36 -19.21
N ASN A 201 2.65 -14.69 -18.36
CA ASN A 201 1.41 -15.25 -17.81
C ASN A 201 0.14 -14.62 -18.41
N HIS A 202 0.25 -13.82 -19.48
CA HIS A 202 -0.87 -13.17 -20.17
C HIS A 202 -1.81 -12.40 -19.24
N ILE A 203 -1.22 -11.77 -18.20
CA ILE A 203 -1.99 -11.03 -17.19
C ILE A 203 -2.45 -9.72 -17.80
N TYR A 204 -3.75 -9.37 -17.65
CA TYR A 204 -4.40 -8.17 -18.16
C TYR A 204 -4.57 -8.09 -19.69
N GLU A 205 -4.25 -9.15 -20.44
CA GLU A 205 -4.38 -9.12 -21.93
C GLU A 205 -5.83 -9.19 -22.41
N GLU A 206 -6.72 -9.80 -21.61
CA GLU A 206 -8.15 -9.90 -21.87
C GLU A 206 -8.92 -8.80 -21.12
N CYS A 207 -8.87 -7.57 -21.59
CA CYS A 207 -9.81 -6.53 -21.17
C CYS A 207 -10.86 -6.35 -22.26
N ASP A 208 -12.13 -6.63 -21.94
CA ASP A 208 -13.24 -6.36 -22.84
C ASP A 208 -13.19 -4.93 -23.35
N LYS A 209 -13.31 -4.77 -24.68
CA LYS A 209 -13.39 -3.48 -25.39
C LYS A 209 -14.62 -2.63 -25.02
N HIS A 210 -15.37 -3.00 -23.99
CA HIS A 210 -16.66 -2.39 -23.63
C HIS A 210 -16.63 -1.58 -22.33
N ALA A 211 -15.44 -1.27 -21.78
CA ALA A 211 -15.31 -0.39 -20.62
C ALA A 211 -14.58 0.91 -21.01
N ILE A 212 -15.22 1.68 -21.90
CA ILE A 212 -14.94 3.12 -22.11
C ILE A 212 -16.23 3.86 -21.89
#